data_aca550ab1693af53800683407a0c2f2d
#
_entry.id   aca550ab1693af53800683407a0c2f2d
#
_cell.length_a   1.000
_cell.length_b   1.000
_cell.length_c   1.000
_cell.angle_alpha   90.00
_cell.angle_beta   90.00
_cell.angle_gamma   90.00
#
_symmetry.space_group_name_H-M   'P 1'
#
loop_
_entity.id
_entity.type
_entity.pdbx_description
1 polymer ?
#
loop_
_entity_poly.entity_id
_entity_poly.type
_entity_poly.pdbx_seq_one_letter_code
_entity_poly.pdbx_strand_id
1 'polypeptide(L)'
;MLFFDALLHVVDGRPMPEPDDEVAGVSSDFLQAFDAAHGTDSGSSLASLRYEVMYFLNAPDEAIPGFKDVWATLGDSIVVVGGDGLWNCHIHTDDIGATIEAAIQIGRPQGIRVTDLLDELEEERWVREAVALPTEPAMAHDPVPCAVVAVSVGDGVRRIFHSLGVQVIVTGGQTMNPSTAQLLEAVESAPAPEVILLPNNKNIIPVAEQVDAMTTKTVRVVPTRGVAEGFASLLAYDPGATAESNVEAMTSAASQVIAGEITRAVRDSASDRGPIRENDWLGIARDGILAIDDDLSGAATTLLDQLVGPEHEIVTIIEGDGASQAITRHLEVWLHDNRAGCDVEVHHGGQPLYPYLFGIE
;
A
#
# COMPACT_ATOMS: atom_id res chain seq x y z
N MET A 1 31.83 2.98 9.82
CA MET A 1 33.13 3.65 9.66
C MET A 1 33.24 4.27 8.27
N LEU A 2 33.14 3.56 7.18
CA LEU A 2 33.23 4.08 5.80
C LEU A 2 32.31 5.26 5.47
N PHE A 3 31.11 5.33 6.02
CA PHE A 3 30.16 6.42 5.80
C PHE A 3 30.65 7.75 6.41
N PHE A 4 31.24 7.70 7.60
CA PHE A 4 31.83 8.88 8.24
C PHE A 4 33.09 9.36 7.53
N ASP A 5 33.91 8.43 7.03
CA ASP A 5 35.11 8.75 6.26
C ASP A 5 34.77 9.41 4.93
N ALA A 6 33.71 8.92 4.24
CA ALA A 6 33.18 9.54 3.02
C ALA A 6 32.66 10.97 3.28
N LEU A 7 31.96 11.19 4.40
CA LEU A 7 31.47 12.51 4.79
C LEU A 7 32.60 13.48 5.07
N LEU A 8 33.64 13.04 5.76
CA LEU A 8 34.85 13.83 6.06
C LEU A 8 35.66 14.14 4.80
N HIS A 9 35.69 13.20 3.83
CA HIS A 9 36.30 13.45 2.52
C HIS A 9 35.61 14.59 1.79
N VAL A 10 34.29 14.64 1.83
CA VAL A 10 33.50 15.73 1.19
C VAL A 10 33.66 17.06 1.90
N VAL A 11 33.81 17.07 3.24
CA VAL A 11 33.86 18.30 4.06
C VAL A 11 35.24 18.92 4.12
N ASP A 12 36.30 18.12 4.26
CA ASP A 12 37.67 18.65 4.48
C ASP A 12 38.72 18.10 3.51
N GLY A 13 38.35 17.31 2.50
CA GLY A 13 39.22 16.83 1.42
C GLY A 13 40.23 15.77 1.88
N ARG A 14 39.98 15.07 2.98
CA ARG A 14 40.87 13.95 3.42
C ARG A 14 40.87 12.85 2.37
N PRO A 15 42.03 12.18 2.17
CA PRO A 15 42.05 11.00 1.30
C PRO A 15 41.15 9.92 1.89
N MET A 16 40.36 9.30 1.03
CA MET A 16 39.60 8.09 1.39
C MET A 16 40.59 7.00 1.78
N PRO A 17 40.37 6.25 2.89
CA PRO A 17 41.17 5.07 3.16
C PRO A 17 40.99 4.09 1.99
N GLU A 18 42.09 3.54 1.51
CA GLU A 18 42.04 2.46 0.51
C GLU A 18 41.27 1.29 1.16
N PRO A 19 40.34 0.66 0.41
CA PRO A 19 39.67 -0.52 0.93
C PRO A 19 40.75 -1.57 1.23
N ASP A 20 40.79 -2.04 2.48
CA ASP A 20 41.57 -3.23 2.79
C ASP A 20 41.06 -4.37 1.90
N ASP A 21 41.90 -4.98 1.11
CA ASP A 21 41.60 -6.15 0.26
C ASP A 21 41.18 -7.39 1.06
N GLU A 22 41.18 -7.30 2.39
CA GLU A 22 40.52 -8.21 3.33
C GLU A 22 39.17 -7.62 3.84
N VAL A 23 38.27 -7.27 2.98
CA VAL A 23 36.86 -7.33 3.34
C VAL A 23 36.54 -8.83 3.36
N ALA A 24 36.81 -9.43 4.49
CA ALA A 24 36.24 -10.72 4.87
C ALA A 24 34.76 -10.63 4.49
N GLY A 25 34.35 -11.45 3.55
CA GLY A 25 32.97 -11.55 3.16
C GLY A 25 32.14 -11.61 4.43
N VAL A 26 31.00 -10.95 4.42
CA VAL A 26 29.99 -11.03 5.48
C VAL A 26 30.06 -12.46 6.00
N SER A 27 30.49 -12.64 7.25
CA SER A 27 30.85 -13.97 7.74
C SER A 27 29.65 -14.87 7.52
N SER A 28 29.90 -16.10 7.06
CA SER A 28 28.83 -17.10 6.92
C SER A 28 27.97 -17.21 8.17
N ASP A 29 28.54 -16.86 9.31
CA ASP A 29 27.88 -16.82 10.62
C ASP A 29 26.90 -15.62 10.74
N PHE A 30 27.16 -14.48 10.09
CA PHE A 30 26.23 -13.35 10.06
C PHE A 30 25.06 -13.63 9.10
N LEU A 31 25.34 -14.23 7.93
CA LEU A 31 24.30 -14.67 7.01
C LEU A 31 23.48 -15.82 7.59
N GLN A 32 24.11 -16.76 8.31
CA GLN A 32 23.41 -17.82 9.04
C GLN A 32 22.61 -17.29 10.23
N ALA A 33 23.10 -16.27 10.94
CA ALA A 33 22.34 -15.62 12.01
C ALA A 33 21.16 -14.79 11.45
N PHE A 34 21.33 -14.17 10.29
CA PHE A 34 20.27 -13.46 9.59
C PHE A 34 19.23 -14.42 8.99
N ASP A 35 19.67 -15.53 8.36
CA ASP A 35 18.80 -16.60 7.88
C ASP A 35 18.14 -17.39 9.02
N ALA A 36 18.82 -17.53 10.17
CA ALA A 36 18.22 -18.14 11.36
C ALA A 36 17.20 -17.23 12.06
N ALA A 37 17.32 -15.93 11.90
CA ALA A 37 16.31 -14.96 12.38
C ALA A 37 15.12 -14.82 11.40
N HIS A 38 15.30 -15.21 10.12
CA HIS A 38 14.30 -15.10 9.05
C HIS A 38 14.10 -16.41 8.28
N GLY A 39 14.76 -17.52 8.70
CA GLY A 39 14.69 -18.81 8.06
C GLY A 39 13.35 -19.48 8.27
N THR A 40 12.71 -19.79 7.17
CA THR A 40 11.55 -20.68 7.05
C THR A 40 11.86 -22.04 7.69
N ASP A 41 11.57 -22.21 8.96
CA ASP A 41 11.49 -23.54 9.55
C ASP A 41 10.01 -23.96 9.62
N SER A 42 9.67 -24.82 8.67
CA SER A 42 8.40 -25.51 8.61
C SER A 42 8.36 -26.54 9.76
N GLY A 43 7.67 -26.20 10.84
CA GLY A 43 7.19 -27.22 11.76
C GLY A 43 7.47 -27.05 13.24
N SER A 44 7.22 -25.88 13.83
CA SER A 44 6.87 -25.82 15.24
C SER A 44 5.93 -24.64 15.45
N SER A 45 4.87 -24.87 16.22
CA SER A 45 3.86 -23.92 16.68
C SER A 45 4.52 -22.78 17.46
N LEU A 46 5.07 -21.80 16.77
CA LEU A 46 5.31 -20.48 17.30
C LEU A 46 3.96 -19.77 17.23
N ALA A 47 3.36 -19.47 18.37
CA ALA A 47 2.29 -18.52 18.47
C ALA A 47 2.85 -17.20 17.92
N SER A 48 2.56 -16.91 16.65
CA SER A 48 2.99 -15.67 16.03
C SER A 48 2.23 -14.55 16.72
N LEU A 49 2.96 -13.68 17.41
CA LEU A 49 2.40 -12.46 17.98
C LEU A 49 1.81 -11.62 16.84
N ARG A 50 0.65 -11.05 17.08
CA ARG A 50 -0.20 -10.49 16.04
C ARG A 50 0.27 -9.13 15.53
N TYR A 51 0.85 -8.30 16.41
CA TYR A 51 1.15 -6.92 16.08
C TYR A 51 2.64 -6.63 16.10
N GLU A 52 3.08 -5.86 15.13
CA GLU A 52 4.35 -5.15 15.15
C GLU A 52 4.11 -3.73 15.67
N VAL A 53 4.85 -3.31 16.69
CA VAL A 53 4.82 -1.95 17.22
C VAL A 53 6.18 -1.30 17.06
N MET A 54 6.22 -0.17 16.37
CA MET A 54 7.43 0.61 16.13
C MET A 54 7.25 2.06 16.59
N TYR A 55 8.29 2.65 17.18
CA TYR A 55 8.32 4.07 17.49
C TYR A 55 9.72 4.58 17.79
N PHE A 56 9.89 5.89 17.70
CA PHE A 56 11.06 6.56 18.26
C PHE A 56 10.79 6.91 19.73
N LEU A 57 11.73 6.59 20.60
CA LEU A 57 11.63 6.87 22.03
C LEU A 57 12.69 7.87 22.45
N ASN A 58 12.24 9.04 22.95
CA ASN A 58 13.13 9.97 23.64
C ASN A 58 13.19 9.57 25.11
N ALA A 59 14.30 8.96 25.53
CA ALA A 59 14.53 8.48 26.90
C ALA A 59 16.01 8.50 27.26
N PRO A 60 16.36 8.68 28.55
CA PRO A 60 17.74 8.61 29.02
C PRO A 60 18.35 7.23 28.77
N ASP A 61 19.61 7.17 28.36
CA ASP A 61 20.32 5.94 28.03
C ASP A 61 20.33 4.93 29.20
N GLU A 62 20.36 5.45 30.43
CA GLU A 62 20.37 4.64 31.65
C GLU A 62 19.05 3.87 31.88
N ALA A 63 17.94 4.35 31.30
CA ALA A 63 16.62 3.70 31.44
C ALA A 63 16.42 2.55 30.48
N ILE A 64 17.19 2.47 29.41
CA ILE A 64 16.99 1.51 28.32
C ILE A 64 17.18 0.04 28.73
N PRO A 65 18.19 -0.34 29.56
CA PRO A 65 18.29 -1.72 29.98
C PRO A 65 17.03 -2.24 30.70
N GLY A 66 16.50 -1.46 31.65
CA GLY A 66 15.25 -1.83 32.35
C GLY A 66 14.04 -1.86 31.44
N PHE A 67 13.99 -0.98 30.46
CA PHE A 67 12.94 -0.97 29.43
C PHE A 67 12.96 -2.24 28.57
N LYS A 68 14.15 -2.67 28.13
CA LYS A 68 14.30 -3.94 27.38
C LYS A 68 13.86 -5.15 28.21
N ASP A 69 14.13 -5.16 29.52
CA ASP A 69 13.71 -6.23 30.42
C ASP A 69 12.18 -6.31 30.52
N VAL A 70 11.49 -5.16 30.60
CA VAL A 70 10.03 -5.10 30.59
C VAL A 70 9.48 -5.58 29.24
N TRP A 71 10.04 -5.11 28.14
CA TRP A 71 9.62 -5.49 26.81
C TRP A 71 9.77 -6.97 26.52
N ALA A 72 10.84 -7.61 27.06
CA ALA A 72 11.04 -9.05 26.94
C ALA A 72 9.92 -9.89 27.58
N THR A 73 9.07 -9.28 28.43
CA THR A 73 7.88 -9.94 28.99
C THR A 73 6.62 -9.70 28.18
N LEU A 74 6.63 -8.71 27.24
CA LEU A 74 5.46 -8.27 26.48
C LEU A 74 5.42 -8.80 25.04
N GLY A 75 6.56 -9.29 24.54
CA GLY A 75 6.64 -9.76 23.17
C GLY A 75 7.99 -10.35 22.79
N ASP A 76 8.17 -10.55 21.49
CA ASP A 76 9.42 -11.04 20.90
C ASP A 76 9.92 -10.13 19.78
N SER A 77 10.96 -10.59 19.03
CA SER A 77 11.57 -9.83 17.92
C SER A 77 11.96 -8.39 18.30
N ILE A 78 12.44 -8.24 19.54
CA ILE A 78 12.71 -6.94 20.14
C ILE A 78 13.97 -6.32 19.58
N VAL A 79 13.85 -5.12 18.99
CA VAL A 79 14.97 -4.29 18.56
C VAL A 79 14.87 -2.93 19.22
N VAL A 80 15.88 -2.53 20.00
CA VAL A 80 16.01 -1.17 20.56
C VAL A 80 17.41 -0.70 20.26
N VAL A 81 17.52 0.20 19.26
CA VAL A 81 18.79 0.70 18.73
C VAL A 81 18.77 2.22 18.74
N GLY A 82 19.87 2.83 19.18
CA GLY A 82 20.02 4.27 19.26
C GLY A 82 21.07 4.68 20.26
N GLY A 83 20.98 5.91 20.74
CA GLY A 83 21.86 6.53 21.71
C GLY A 83 21.60 8.02 21.80
N ASP A 84 22.31 8.71 22.70
CA ASP A 84 22.19 10.16 22.92
C ASP A 84 20.74 10.59 23.18
N GLY A 85 19.97 9.73 23.88
CA GLY A 85 18.60 10.01 24.27
C GLY A 85 17.53 9.74 23.19
N LEU A 86 17.88 9.27 22.00
CA LEU A 86 16.93 8.90 20.93
C LEU A 86 17.09 7.45 20.52
N TRP A 87 16.01 6.68 20.62
CA TRP A 87 15.99 5.24 20.41
C TRP A 87 14.94 4.86 19.38
N ASN A 88 15.28 4.00 18.42
CA ASN A 88 14.34 3.32 17.54
C ASN A 88 13.94 1.99 18.19
N CYS A 89 12.66 1.81 18.43
CA CYS A 89 12.09 0.68 19.16
C CYS A 89 11.16 -0.10 18.24
N HIS A 90 11.31 -1.44 18.27
CA HIS A 90 10.52 -2.39 17.50
C HIS A 90 10.24 -3.63 18.36
N ILE A 91 9.03 -4.14 18.37
CA ILE A 91 8.60 -5.34 19.08
C ILE A 91 7.42 -6.00 18.37
N HIS A 92 7.38 -7.34 18.34
CA HIS A 92 6.17 -8.08 18.05
C HIS A 92 5.43 -8.40 19.35
N THR A 93 4.11 -8.17 19.40
CA THR A 93 3.33 -8.30 20.64
C THR A 93 1.84 -8.56 20.34
N ASP A 94 1.14 -9.11 21.32
CA ASP A 94 -0.33 -9.13 21.35
C ASP A 94 -0.93 -8.00 22.20
N ASP A 95 -0.10 -7.27 22.97
CA ASP A 95 -0.52 -6.16 23.82
C ASP A 95 0.16 -4.84 23.41
N ILE A 96 -0.42 -4.18 22.42
CA ILE A 96 0.00 -2.87 21.91
C ILE A 96 0.04 -1.84 23.05
N GLY A 97 -0.98 -1.86 23.94
CA GLY A 97 -1.12 -0.89 25.01
C GLY A 97 0.05 -0.96 25.98
N ALA A 98 0.35 -2.14 26.50
CA ALA A 98 1.43 -2.35 27.45
C ALA A 98 2.82 -1.94 26.91
N THR A 99 3.06 -2.16 25.62
CA THR A 99 4.35 -1.78 24.98
C THR A 99 4.53 -0.27 24.90
N ILE A 100 3.45 0.47 24.64
CA ILE A 100 3.47 1.93 24.60
C ILE A 100 3.53 2.51 26.02
N GLU A 101 2.78 1.95 26.98
CA GLU A 101 2.79 2.39 28.38
C GLU A 101 4.18 2.21 29.01
N ALA A 102 4.88 1.11 28.71
CA ALA A 102 6.25 0.91 29.15
C ALA A 102 7.21 2.02 28.67
N ALA A 103 7.04 2.49 27.43
CA ALA A 103 7.81 3.59 26.90
C ALA A 103 7.48 4.93 27.57
N ILE A 104 6.20 5.19 27.84
CA ILE A 104 5.74 6.44 28.50
C ILE A 104 6.30 6.56 29.92
N GLN A 105 6.53 5.43 30.60
CA GLN A 105 7.09 5.45 31.97
C GLN A 105 8.53 5.94 32.02
N ILE A 106 9.31 5.79 30.97
CA ILE A 106 10.73 6.15 30.93
C ILE A 106 11.04 7.32 30.00
N GLY A 107 10.11 7.70 29.13
CA GLY A 107 10.36 8.73 28.14
C GLY A 107 9.13 9.11 27.32
N ARG A 108 9.38 9.61 26.12
CA ARG A 108 8.32 10.06 25.21
C ARG A 108 8.39 9.29 23.88
N PRO A 109 7.46 8.36 23.60
CA PRO A 109 7.35 7.76 22.30
C PRO A 109 6.81 8.76 21.25
N GLN A 110 7.31 8.67 20.01
CA GLN A 110 6.93 9.51 18.89
C GLN A 110 6.86 8.69 17.60
N GLY A 111 5.98 9.06 16.69
CA GLY A 111 5.84 8.36 15.41
C GLY A 111 5.42 6.91 15.58
N ILE A 112 4.51 6.64 16.52
CA ILE A 112 4.05 5.29 16.81
C ILE A 112 3.37 4.72 15.57
N ARG A 113 3.83 3.54 15.13
CA ARG A 113 3.24 2.74 14.06
C ARG A 113 2.89 1.37 14.63
N VAL A 114 1.72 0.88 14.28
CA VAL A 114 1.27 -0.46 14.60
C VAL A 114 0.85 -1.14 13.31
N THR A 115 1.42 -2.32 13.04
CA THR A 115 1.10 -3.16 11.88
C THR A 115 0.49 -4.46 12.38
N ASP A 116 -0.57 -4.95 11.75
CA ASP A 116 -1.12 -6.28 12.01
C ASP A 116 -0.39 -7.29 11.13
N LEU A 117 0.43 -8.15 11.74
CA LEU A 117 1.24 -9.14 11.02
C LEU A 117 0.42 -10.27 10.39
N LEU A 118 -0.82 -10.50 10.87
CA LEU A 118 -1.70 -11.49 10.24
C LEU A 118 -2.23 -10.97 8.91
N ASP A 119 -2.57 -9.68 8.84
CA ASP A 119 -2.98 -9.03 7.59
C ASP A 119 -1.82 -9.07 6.58
N GLU A 120 -0.58 -8.82 7.04
CA GLU A 120 0.62 -8.86 6.21
C GLU A 120 0.93 -10.28 5.71
N LEU A 121 0.77 -11.31 6.55
CA LEU A 121 0.96 -12.71 6.15
C LEU A 121 -0.11 -13.23 5.18
N GLU A 122 -1.37 -12.83 5.36
CA GLU A 122 -2.43 -13.16 4.41
C GLU A 122 -2.16 -12.52 3.05
N GLU A 123 -1.70 -11.29 3.03
CA GLU A 123 -1.34 -10.57 1.82
C GLU A 123 -0.08 -11.13 1.15
N GLU A 124 0.99 -11.45 1.90
CA GLU A 124 2.15 -12.15 1.34
C GLU A 124 1.78 -13.49 0.71
N ARG A 125 0.84 -14.21 1.32
CA ARG A 125 0.33 -15.45 0.78
C ARG A 125 -0.41 -15.23 -0.54
N TRP A 126 -1.30 -14.22 -0.61
CA TRP A 126 -2.00 -13.83 -1.83
C TRP A 126 -1.05 -13.40 -2.94
N VAL A 127 -0.03 -12.60 -2.59
CA VAL A 127 1.01 -12.18 -3.55
C VAL A 127 1.81 -13.38 -4.05
N ARG A 128 2.18 -14.29 -3.16
CA ARG A 128 2.92 -15.50 -3.54
C ARG A 128 2.10 -16.41 -4.44
N GLU A 129 0.81 -16.52 -4.21
CA GLU A 129 -0.13 -17.24 -5.08
C GLU A 129 -0.36 -16.49 -6.40
N ALA A 130 -0.45 -15.17 -6.40
CA ALA A 130 -0.56 -14.34 -7.60
C ALA A 130 0.73 -14.33 -8.45
N VAL A 131 1.91 -14.37 -7.81
CA VAL A 131 3.21 -14.49 -8.49
C VAL A 131 3.47 -15.90 -9.01
N ALA A 132 2.83 -16.93 -8.43
CA ALA A 132 2.91 -18.31 -8.91
C ALA A 132 2.05 -18.58 -10.15
N LEU A 133 1.15 -17.67 -10.53
CA LEU A 133 0.52 -17.71 -11.84
C LEU A 133 1.58 -17.36 -12.90
N PRO A 134 1.63 -18.07 -14.04
CA PRO A 134 2.61 -17.76 -15.08
C PRO A 134 2.47 -16.27 -15.43
N THR A 135 3.54 -15.53 -15.23
CA THR A 135 3.63 -14.16 -15.75
C THR A 135 3.37 -14.30 -17.26
N GLU A 136 2.24 -13.79 -17.73
CA GLU A 136 2.02 -13.70 -19.17
C GLU A 136 3.24 -12.95 -19.72
N PRO A 137 3.84 -13.45 -20.82
CA PRO A 137 4.99 -12.80 -21.41
C PRO A 137 4.60 -11.33 -21.61
N ALA A 138 5.45 -10.43 -21.10
CA ALA A 138 5.25 -8.99 -21.27
C ALA A 138 4.82 -8.75 -22.72
N MET A 139 3.57 -8.33 -22.92
CA MET A 139 3.11 -8.02 -24.28
C MET A 139 4.08 -6.97 -24.80
N ALA A 140 4.76 -7.28 -25.90
CA ALA A 140 5.66 -6.33 -26.53
C ALA A 140 4.79 -5.14 -26.99
N HIS A 141 4.70 -4.12 -26.15
CA HIS A 141 4.05 -2.88 -26.53
C HIS A 141 4.93 -2.15 -27.53
N ASP A 142 4.32 -1.66 -28.61
CA ASP A 142 5.03 -0.77 -29.52
C ASP A 142 5.57 0.44 -28.73
N PRO A 143 6.77 0.94 -29.07
CA PRO A 143 7.29 2.13 -28.41
C PRO A 143 6.33 3.32 -28.56
N VAL A 144 6.04 3.98 -27.43
CA VAL A 144 5.19 5.17 -27.37
C VAL A 144 5.98 6.36 -26.83
N PRO A 145 5.61 7.61 -27.19
CA PRO A 145 6.23 8.80 -26.62
C PRO A 145 6.14 8.86 -25.09
N CYS A 146 4.98 8.51 -24.54
CA CYS A 146 4.72 8.50 -23.11
C CYS A 146 4.04 7.18 -22.73
N ALA A 147 4.59 6.44 -21.78
CA ALA A 147 4.03 5.19 -21.25
C ALA A 147 3.37 5.40 -19.89
N VAL A 148 2.48 4.48 -19.51
CA VAL A 148 1.89 4.43 -18.16
C VAL A 148 2.38 3.20 -17.44
N VAL A 149 2.84 3.40 -16.20
CA VAL A 149 3.13 2.38 -15.20
C VAL A 149 2.09 2.52 -14.08
N ALA A 150 1.34 1.49 -13.78
CA ALA A 150 0.31 1.51 -12.75
C ALA A 150 0.57 0.49 -11.65
N VAL A 151 0.26 0.86 -10.41
CA VAL A 151 0.26 -0.08 -9.29
C VAL A 151 -1.15 -0.66 -9.17
N SER A 152 -1.27 -1.99 -9.15
CA SER A 152 -2.56 -2.64 -8.93
C SER A 152 -2.41 -4.09 -8.48
N VAL A 153 -3.50 -4.62 -7.92
CA VAL A 153 -3.70 -6.02 -7.57
C VAL A 153 -5.05 -6.48 -8.13
N GLY A 154 -5.16 -7.77 -8.43
CA GLY A 154 -6.34 -8.37 -9.06
C GLY A 154 -6.20 -8.51 -10.57
N ASP A 155 -6.41 -9.73 -11.07
CA ASP A 155 -6.21 -10.06 -12.49
C ASP A 155 -7.19 -9.34 -13.42
N GLY A 156 -8.39 -9.07 -12.94
CA GLY A 156 -9.38 -8.30 -13.69
C GLY A 156 -8.98 -6.83 -13.82
N VAL A 157 -8.55 -6.20 -12.70
CA VAL A 157 -8.04 -4.82 -12.71
C VAL A 157 -6.86 -4.69 -13.67
N ARG A 158 -5.92 -5.64 -13.64
CA ARG A 158 -4.76 -5.67 -14.55
C ARG A 158 -5.19 -5.72 -16.00
N ARG A 159 -6.14 -6.61 -16.35
CA ARG A 159 -6.66 -6.71 -17.72
C ARG A 159 -7.31 -5.42 -18.19
N ILE A 160 -8.10 -4.76 -17.34
CA ILE A 160 -8.74 -3.49 -17.67
C ILE A 160 -7.67 -2.40 -17.85
N PHE A 161 -6.70 -2.28 -16.97
CA PHE A 161 -5.61 -1.33 -17.11
C PHE A 161 -4.82 -1.52 -18.41
N HIS A 162 -4.49 -2.76 -18.76
CA HIS A 162 -3.84 -3.04 -20.06
C HIS A 162 -4.73 -2.67 -21.25
N SER A 163 -6.05 -2.92 -21.18
CA SER A 163 -6.98 -2.54 -22.25
C SER A 163 -7.12 -1.03 -22.41
N LEU A 164 -6.87 -0.26 -21.33
CA LEU A 164 -6.83 1.20 -21.34
C LEU A 164 -5.44 1.78 -21.67
N GLY A 165 -4.49 0.94 -22.04
CA GLY A 165 -3.20 1.36 -22.55
C GLY A 165 -2.07 1.43 -21.52
N VAL A 166 -2.24 0.86 -20.33
CA VAL A 166 -1.15 0.71 -19.35
C VAL A 166 -0.13 -0.32 -19.88
N GLN A 167 1.13 0.07 -20.00
CA GLN A 167 2.19 -0.79 -20.53
C GLN A 167 2.82 -1.69 -19.47
N VAL A 168 2.96 -1.19 -18.23
CA VAL A 168 3.61 -1.93 -17.15
C VAL A 168 2.75 -1.85 -15.89
N ILE A 169 2.54 -2.99 -15.24
CA ILE A 169 1.83 -3.05 -13.97
C ILE A 169 2.76 -3.58 -12.89
N VAL A 170 2.88 -2.81 -11.81
CA VAL A 170 3.56 -3.20 -10.58
C VAL A 170 2.53 -3.79 -9.64
N THR A 171 2.78 -5.00 -9.17
CA THR A 171 1.90 -5.63 -8.17
C THR A 171 2.04 -4.89 -6.85
N GLY A 172 0.92 -4.41 -6.32
CA GLY A 172 0.87 -3.68 -5.06
C GLY A 172 -0.55 -3.20 -4.76
N GLY A 173 -0.81 -2.90 -3.51
CA GLY A 173 -2.15 -2.53 -3.05
C GLY A 173 -2.11 -1.81 -1.70
N GLN A 174 -3.20 -1.89 -0.94
CA GLN A 174 -3.42 -1.14 0.31
C GLN A 174 -2.42 -1.50 1.42
N THR A 175 -1.99 -2.74 1.47
CA THR A 175 -1.11 -3.25 2.53
C THR A 175 0.29 -3.60 2.01
N MET A 176 0.46 -3.82 0.69
CA MET A 176 1.76 -4.07 0.07
C MET A 176 2.20 -2.91 -0.82
N ASN A 177 2.96 -2.00 -0.24
CA ASN A 177 3.51 -0.88 -0.98
C ASN A 177 4.77 -1.32 -1.74
N PRO A 178 4.82 -1.18 -3.07
CA PRO A 178 6.04 -1.43 -3.81
C PRO A 178 7.15 -0.48 -3.36
N SER A 179 8.36 -1.01 -3.26
CA SER A 179 9.53 -0.19 -2.97
C SER A 179 9.86 0.76 -4.11
N THR A 180 10.60 1.84 -3.82
CA THR A 180 11.11 2.76 -4.85
C THR A 180 11.90 2.00 -5.93
N ALA A 181 12.64 0.95 -5.55
CA ALA A 181 13.41 0.12 -6.48
C ALA A 181 12.51 -0.65 -7.46
N GLN A 182 11.39 -1.21 -7.00
CA GLN A 182 10.42 -1.90 -7.86
C GLN A 182 9.72 -0.94 -8.82
N LEU A 183 9.34 0.25 -8.35
CA LEU A 183 8.77 1.28 -9.23
C LEU A 183 9.80 1.77 -10.26
N LEU A 184 11.05 1.96 -9.86
CA LEU A 184 12.14 2.33 -10.78
C LEU A 184 12.37 1.26 -11.84
N GLU A 185 12.43 -0.03 -11.46
CA GLU A 185 12.56 -1.14 -12.41
C GLU A 185 11.43 -1.15 -13.44
N ALA A 186 10.19 -0.93 -12.98
CA ALA A 186 9.02 -0.84 -13.86
C ALA A 186 9.12 0.35 -14.82
N VAL A 187 9.53 1.52 -14.34
CA VAL A 187 9.77 2.70 -15.17
C VAL A 187 10.86 2.45 -16.20
N GLU A 188 11.99 1.84 -15.83
CA GLU A 188 13.07 1.52 -16.76
C GLU A 188 12.65 0.50 -17.83
N SER A 189 11.78 -0.46 -17.48
CA SER A 189 11.24 -1.45 -18.42
C SER A 189 10.20 -0.88 -19.38
N ALA A 190 9.58 0.24 -19.07
CA ALA A 190 8.55 0.85 -19.90
C ALA A 190 9.12 1.29 -21.28
N PRO A 191 8.43 1.02 -22.41
CA PRO A 191 8.96 1.25 -23.76
C PRO A 191 8.81 2.73 -24.21
N ALA A 192 9.17 3.67 -23.35
CA ALA A 192 9.00 5.10 -23.58
C ALA A 192 10.09 5.92 -22.88
N PRO A 193 10.47 7.10 -23.43
CA PRO A 193 11.34 8.05 -22.76
C PRO A 193 10.63 8.85 -21.65
N GLU A 194 9.31 8.98 -21.73
CA GLU A 194 8.47 9.65 -20.74
C GLU A 194 7.50 8.64 -20.11
N VAL A 195 7.28 8.71 -18.81
CA VAL A 195 6.48 7.74 -18.07
C VAL A 195 5.56 8.44 -17.08
N ILE A 196 4.29 8.04 -17.09
CA ILE A 196 3.32 8.38 -16.06
C ILE A 196 3.26 7.24 -15.04
N LEU A 197 3.34 7.57 -13.75
CA LEU A 197 3.08 6.64 -12.65
C LEU A 197 1.69 6.86 -12.10
N LEU A 198 0.89 5.79 -12.00
CA LEU A 198 -0.40 5.71 -11.30
C LEU A 198 -0.24 4.88 -10.03
N PRO A 199 -0.07 5.51 -8.85
CA PRO A 199 0.12 4.80 -7.59
C PRO A 199 -1.12 4.02 -7.13
N ASN A 200 -2.33 4.52 -7.40
CA ASN A 200 -3.61 3.94 -7.00
C ASN A 200 -3.74 3.66 -5.49
N ASN A 201 -2.90 4.32 -4.70
CA ASN A 201 -2.89 4.25 -3.25
C ASN A 201 -2.19 5.48 -2.68
N LYS A 202 -2.83 6.14 -1.70
CA LYS A 202 -2.27 7.34 -1.05
C LYS A 202 -0.89 7.12 -0.41
N ASN A 203 -0.61 5.90 0.06
CA ASN A 203 0.65 5.57 0.73
C ASN A 203 1.80 5.36 -0.26
N ILE A 204 1.48 5.08 -1.53
CA ILE A 204 2.46 4.86 -2.60
C ILE A 204 2.85 6.18 -3.28
N ILE A 205 2.00 7.20 -3.24
CA ILE A 205 2.28 8.51 -3.88
C ILE A 205 3.66 9.06 -3.50
N PRO A 206 4.04 9.17 -2.19
CA PRO A 206 5.34 9.73 -1.81
C PRO A 206 6.54 8.91 -2.31
N VAL A 207 6.36 7.60 -2.48
CA VAL A 207 7.40 6.70 -3.01
C VAL A 207 7.53 6.86 -4.52
N ALA A 208 6.40 6.98 -5.22
CA ALA A 208 6.35 7.21 -6.67
C ALA A 208 7.01 8.55 -7.06
N GLU A 209 6.79 9.61 -6.28
CA GLU A 209 7.40 10.94 -6.51
C GLU A 209 8.93 10.95 -6.42
N GLN A 210 9.55 9.97 -5.75
CA GLN A 210 11.01 9.87 -5.66
C GLN A 210 11.66 9.29 -6.91
N VAL A 211 10.90 8.59 -7.76
CA VAL A 211 11.45 7.83 -8.91
C VAL A 211 12.05 8.75 -9.97
N ASP A 212 11.46 9.92 -10.22
CA ASP A 212 11.95 10.88 -11.23
C ASP A 212 13.43 11.27 -11.01
N ALA A 213 13.84 11.42 -9.75
CA ALA A 213 15.22 11.77 -9.40
C ALA A 213 16.24 10.60 -9.58
N MET A 214 15.76 9.37 -9.80
CA MET A 214 16.58 8.15 -9.85
C MET A 214 16.74 7.59 -11.25
N THR A 215 16.12 8.18 -12.26
CA THR A 215 16.14 7.74 -13.66
C THR A 215 16.54 8.86 -14.60
N THR A 216 16.95 8.50 -15.83
CA THR A 216 17.18 9.45 -16.92
C THR A 216 15.92 9.72 -17.75
N LYS A 217 14.85 8.95 -17.54
CA LYS A 217 13.54 9.17 -18.15
C LYS A 217 12.83 10.33 -17.45
N THR A 218 11.88 10.95 -18.14
CA THR A 218 10.98 11.92 -17.52
C THR A 218 9.84 11.17 -16.86
N VAL A 219 9.74 11.24 -15.55
CA VAL A 219 8.67 10.58 -14.78
C VAL A 219 7.73 11.62 -14.20
N ARG A 220 6.42 11.41 -14.36
CA ARG A 220 5.38 12.22 -13.71
C ARG A 220 4.40 11.33 -12.99
N VAL A 221 3.92 11.79 -11.84
CA VAL A 221 2.97 11.06 -11.01
C VAL A 221 1.60 11.70 -11.13
N VAL A 222 0.59 10.91 -11.49
CA VAL A 222 -0.82 11.27 -11.30
C VAL A 222 -1.23 10.75 -9.94
N PRO A 223 -1.57 11.59 -8.96
CA PRO A 223 -1.68 11.19 -7.55
C PRO A 223 -3.00 10.46 -7.24
N THR A 224 -3.26 9.37 -7.96
CA THR A 224 -4.42 8.50 -7.79
C THR A 224 -4.34 7.75 -6.45
N ARG A 225 -5.45 7.72 -5.72
CA ARG A 225 -5.55 7.14 -4.37
C ARG A 225 -6.23 5.78 -4.34
N GLY A 226 -6.85 5.39 -5.45
CA GLY A 226 -7.56 4.13 -5.60
C GLY A 226 -7.69 3.74 -7.06
N VAL A 227 -8.13 2.51 -7.29
CA VAL A 227 -8.29 1.92 -8.62
C VAL A 227 -9.31 2.70 -9.46
N ALA A 228 -10.42 3.18 -8.86
CA ALA A 228 -11.44 3.96 -9.58
C ALA A 228 -10.87 5.28 -10.11
N GLU A 229 -10.09 6.02 -9.31
CA GLU A 229 -9.39 7.22 -9.77
C GLU A 229 -8.38 6.89 -10.88
N GLY A 230 -7.71 5.71 -10.78
CA GLY A 230 -6.82 5.20 -11.82
C GLY A 230 -7.54 4.96 -13.15
N PHE A 231 -8.72 4.36 -13.12
CA PHE A 231 -9.54 4.14 -14.32
C PHE A 231 -9.94 5.45 -14.98
N ALA A 232 -10.52 6.36 -14.23
CA ALA A 232 -10.91 7.66 -14.76
C ALA A 232 -9.73 8.43 -15.35
N SER A 233 -8.58 8.40 -14.70
CA SER A 233 -7.37 9.03 -15.23
C SER A 233 -6.96 8.45 -16.59
N LEU A 234 -7.08 7.14 -16.79
CA LEU A 234 -6.70 6.47 -18.05
C LEU A 234 -7.64 6.82 -19.21
N LEU A 235 -8.87 7.22 -18.97
CA LEU A 235 -9.77 7.71 -20.04
C LEU A 235 -9.26 9.02 -20.67
N ALA A 236 -8.46 9.79 -19.94
CA ALA A 236 -7.83 11.02 -20.43
C ALA A 236 -6.38 10.83 -20.93
N TYR A 237 -5.86 9.60 -20.91
CA TYR A 237 -4.51 9.31 -21.35
C TYR A 237 -4.37 9.32 -22.86
N ASP A 238 -3.36 10.05 -23.36
CA ASP A 238 -2.94 10.05 -24.76
C ASP A 238 -1.48 9.57 -24.88
N PRO A 239 -1.23 8.37 -25.42
CA PRO A 239 0.13 7.85 -25.58
C PRO A 239 1.00 8.69 -26.51
N GLY A 240 0.41 9.55 -27.35
CA GLY A 240 1.12 10.45 -28.27
C GLY A 240 1.50 11.79 -27.65
N ALA A 241 0.92 12.14 -26.49
CA ALA A 241 1.19 13.39 -25.80
C ALA A 241 2.41 13.29 -24.86
N THR A 242 2.93 14.43 -24.40
CA THR A 242 4.00 14.49 -23.40
C THR A 242 3.51 14.08 -22.01
N ALA A 243 4.43 13.69 -21.12
CA ALA A 243 4.09 13.38 -19.73
C ALA A 243 3.44 14.57 -19.02
N GLU A 244 3.88 15.79 -19.29
CA GLU A 244 3.33 17.02 -18.70
C GLU A 244 1.86 17.22 -19.08
N SER A 245 1.52 17.06 -20.38
CA SER A 245 0.14 17.19 -20.87
C SER A 245 -0.74 16.08 -20.31
N ASN A 246 -0.24 14.84 -20.26
CA ASN A 246 -0.95 13.70 -19.71
C ASN A 246 -1.24 13.88 -18.21
N VAL A 247 -0.26 14.31 -17.42
CA VAL A 247 -0.45 14.56 -15.96
C VAL A 247 -1.59 15.56 -15.72
N GLU A 248 -1.65 16.64 -16.45
CA GLU A 248 -2.70 17.65 -16.31
C GLU A 248 -4.09 17.06 -16.61
N ALA A 249 -4.23 16.42 -17.77
CA ALA A 249 -5.51 15.83 -18.20
C ALA A 249 -5.95 14.68 -17.29
N MET A 250 -5.04 13.76 -17.00
CA MET A 250 -5.30 12.57 -16.16
C MET A 250 -5.60 12.95 -14.70
N THR A 251 -4.90 13.94 -14.13
CA THR A 251 -5.19 14.41 -12.75
C THR A 251 -6.56 15.10 -12.71
N SER A 252 -6.91 15.88 -13.72
CA SER A 252 -8.22 16.49 -13.82
C SER A 252 -9.32 15.42 -13.85
N ALA A 253 -9.20 14.40 -14.68
CA ALA A 253 -10.15 13.30 -14.76
C ALA A 253 -10.26 12.52 -13.44
N ALA A 254 -9.12 12.13 -12.84
CA ALA A 254 -9.10 11.45 -11.54
C ALA A 254 -9.78 12.24 -10.42
N SER A 255 -9.71 13.58 -10.47
CA SER A 255 -10.31 14.46 -9.45
C SER A 255 -11.83 14.56 -9.51
N GLN A 256 -12.43 14.20 -10.64
CA GLN A 256 -13.88 14.26 -10.85
C GLN A 256 -14.58 13.01 -10.31
N VAL A 257 -13.86 11.90 -10.13
CA VAL A 257 -14.42 10.65 -9.62
C VAL A 257 -14.54 10.68 -8.11
N ILE A 258 -15.72 10.29 -7.63
CA ILE A 258 -15.94 9.97 -6.22
C ILE A 258 -15.68 8.47 -6.07
N ALA A 259 -14.62 8.12 -5.33
CA ALA A 259 -14.28 6.73 -5.05
C ALA A 259 -14.93 6.26 -3.75
N GLY A 260 -15.50 5.05 -3.79
CA GLY A 260 -16.01 4.33 -2.63
C GLY A 260 -15.47 2.90 -2.61
N GLU A 261 -15.31 2.34 -1.42
CA GLU A 261 -14.83 0.96 -1.24
C GLU A 261 -15.55 0.27 -0.09
N ILE A 262 -15.79 -1.02 -0.25
CA ILE A 262 -16.35 -1.86 0.80
C ILE A 262 -15.27 -2.84 1.25
N THR A 263 -15.04 -2.87 2.56
CA THR A 263 -14.11 -3.81 3.18
C THR A 263 -14.69 -4.36 4.48
N ARG A 264 -14.03 -5.35 5.07
CA ARG A 264 -14.46 -5.99 6.30
C ARG A 264 -13.65 -5.51 7.48
N ALA A 265 -14.30 -5.23 8.60
CA ALA A 265 -13.61 -4.89 9.84
C ALA A 265 -12.86 -6.11 10.39
N VAL A 266 -11.57 -5.97 10.61
CA VAL A 266 -10.70 -7.04 11.13
C VAL A 266 -10.70 -7.10 12.66
N ARG A 267 -11.27 -6.09 13.34
CA ARG A 267 -11.34 -6.00 14.80
C ARG A 267 -12.42 -5.05 15.27
N ASP A 268 -12.77 -5.15 16.55
CA ASP A 268 -13.62 -4.15 17.21
C ASP A 268 -12.91 -2.78 17.24
N SER A 269 -13.65 -1.75 16.90
CA SER A 269 -13.17 -0.37 16.84
C SER A 269 -14.32 0.62 17.01
N ALA A 270 -14.09 1.89 16.78
CA ALA A 270 -15.11 2.92 16.76
C ALA A 270 -14.79 3.98 15.71
N SER A 271 -15.83 4.56 15.12
CA SER A 271 -15.74 5.70 14.21
C SER A 271 -16.75 6.77 14.64
N ASP A 272 -16.75 7.92 13.97
CA ASP A 272 -17.76 8.97 14.18
C ASP A 272 -19.18 8.50 13.83
N ARG A 273 -19.31 7.40 13.09
CA ARG A 273 -20.59 6.77 12.73
C ARG A 273 -21.10 5.77 13.76
N GLY A 274 -20.27 5.40 14.75
CA GLY A 274 -20.62 4.47 15.81
C GLY A 274 -19.58 3.39 16.06
N PRO A 275 -19.93 2.39 16.89
CA PRO A 275 -19.08 1.25 17.17
C PRO A 275 -18.97 0.36 15.92
N ILE A 276 -17.79 -0.19 15.72
CA ILE A 276 -17.46 -1.17 14.67
C ILE A 276 -17.16 -2.47 15.41
N ARG A 277 -17.79 -3.56 15.00
CA ARG A 277 -17.49 -4.91 15.50
C ARG A 277 -16.61 -5.63 14.49
N GLU A 278 -15.82 -6.55 14.98
CA GLU A 278 -15.09 -7.47 14.11
C GLU A 278 -16.07 -8.16 13.15
N ASN A 279 -15.71 -8.22 11.87
CA ASN A 279 -16.49 -8.73 10.75
C ASN A 279 -17.65 -7.85 10.27
N ASP A 280 -17.90 -6.67 10.82
CA ASP A 280 -18.79 -5.69 10.21
C ASP A 280 -18.26 -5.27 8.83
N TRP A 281 -19.17 -4.96 7.91
CA TRP A 281 -18.84 -4.38 6.63
C TRP A 281 -18.77 -2.86 6.72
N LEU A 282 -17.70 -2.30 6.18
CA LEU A 282 -17.40 -0.88 6.22
C LEU A 282 -17.47 -0.31 4.81
N GLY A 283 -18.30 0.72 4.64
CA GLY A 283 -18.27 1.57 3.45
C GLY A 283 -17.37 2.77 3.67
N ILE A 284 -16.30 2.86 2.91
CA ILE A 284 -15.25 3.86 3.05
C ILE A 284 -15.23 4.75 1.80
N ALA A 285 -15.05 6.03 2.01
CA ALA A 285 -14.79 7.01 0.95
C ALA A 285 -13.67 7.96 1.39
N ARG A 286 -13.43 9.01 0.60
CA ARG A 286 -12.36 9.99 0.87
C ARG A 286 -12.41 10.57 2.28
N ASP A 287 -13.62 10.82 2.79
CA ASP A 287 -13.87 11.45 4.10
C ASP A 287 -13.88 10.45 5.26
N GLY A 288 -13.58 9.18 5.00
CA GLY A 288 -13.52 8.13 6.00
C GLY A 288 -14.67 7.13 5.91
N ILE A 289 -15.01 6.49 7.03
CA ILE A 289 -16.06 5.47 7.11
C ILE A 289 -17.42 6.17 7.07
N LEU A 290 -18.20 5.85 6.04
CA LEU A 290 -19.53 6.39 5.83
C LEU A 290 -20.65 5.39 6.14
N ALA A 291 -20.39 4.10 6.00
CA ALA A 291 -21.35 3.03 6.29
C ALA A 291 -20.74 1.96 7.19
N ILE A 292 -21.55 1.41 8.08
CA ILE A 292 -21.23 0.25 8.93
C ILE A 292 -22.46 -0.63 8.95
N ASP A 293 -22.32 -1.90 8.60
CA ASP A 293 -23.43 -2.86 8.57
C ASP A 293 -22.91 -4.29 8.83
N ASP A 294 -23.73 -5.18 9.36
CA ASP A 294 -23.42 -6.60 9.48
C ASP A 294 -23.65 -7.38 8.15
N ASP A 295 -24.30 -6.75 7.18
CA ASP A 295 -24.52 -7.26 5.82
C ASP A 295 -23.78 -6.45 4.75
N LEU A 296 -23.09 -7.16 3.85
CA LEU A 296 -22.33 -6.56 2.74
C LEU A 296 -23.21 -5.70 1.83
N SER A 297 -24.41 -6.17 1.50
CA SER A 297 -25.36 -5.45 0.65
C SER A 297 -25.87 -4.19 1.34
N GLY A 298 -26.13 -4.26 2.66
CA GLY A 298 -26.55 -3.11 3.47
C GLY A 298 -25.47 -2.03 3.54
N ALA A 299 -24.22 -2.41 3.80
CA ALA A 299 -23.10 -1.47 3.79
C ALA A 299 -22.91 -0.80 2.42
N ALA A 300 -22.99 -1.58 1.34
CA ALA A 300 -22.79 -1.07 -0.01
C ALA A 300 -23.91 -0.10 -0.45
N THR A 301 -25.19 -0.45 -0.19
CA THR A 301 -26.32 0.44 -0.51
C THR A 301 -26.30 1.71 0.33
N THR A 302 -25.93 1.62 1.61
CA THR A 302 -25.77 2.79 2.49
C THR A 302 -24.67 3.72 2.01
N LEU A 303 -23.53 3.15 1.56
CA LEU A 303 -22.44 3.94 0.98
C LEU A 303 -22.88 4.63 -0.30
N LEU A 304 -23.48 3.90 -1.25
CA LEU A 304 -23.96 4.44 -2.51
C LEU A 304 -25.04 5.51 -2.31
N ASP A 305 -25.91 5.36 -1.32
CA ASP A 305 -26.94 6.36 -0.97
C ASP A 305 -26.31 7.71 -0.57
N GLN A 306 -25.16 7.69 0.07
CA GLN A 306 -24.45 8.89 0.49
C GLN A 306 -23.57 9.50 -0.60
N LEU A 307 -23.05 8.67 -1.52
CA LEU A 307 -22.10 9.13 -2.54
C LEU A 307 -22.77 9.53 -3.87
N VAL A 308 -23.85 8.85 -4.26
CA VAL A 308 -24.50 9.07 -5.56
C VAL A 308 -25.55 10.16 -5.43
N GLY A 309 -25.26 11.35 -5.94
CA GLY A 309 -26.18 12.46 -6.06
C GLY A 309 -26.94 12.48 -7.41
N PRO A 310 -27.89 13.40 -7.57
CA PRO A 310 -28.67 13.52 -8.81
C PRO A 310 -27.85 14.07 -10.00
N GLU A 311 -26.66 14.58 -9.75
CA GLU A 311 -25.72 15.10 -10.74
C GLU A 311 -24.86 14.02 -11.39
N HIS A 312 -24.80 12.81 -10.79
CA HIS A 312 -23.94 11.73 -11.27
C HIS A 312 -24.67 10.92 -12.35
N GLU A 313 -23.94 10.63 -13.42
CA GLU A 313 -24.46 9.95 -14.60
C GLU A 313 -24.02 8.48 -14.67
N ILE A 314 -22.87 8.14 -14.06
CA ILE A 314 -22.29 6.79 -14.16
C ILE A 314 -21.85 6.31 -12.77
N VAL A 315 -22.18 5.05 -12.46
CA VAL A 315 -21.57 4.29 -11.34
C VAL A 315 -20.86 3.07 -11.87
N THR A 316 -19.55 3.06 -11.76
CA THR A 316 -18.71 1.91 -12.05
C THR A 316 -18.59 1.04 -10.80
N ILE A 317 -18.98 -0.23 -10.90
CA ILE A 317 -18.84 -1.26 -9.86
C ILE A 317 -17.71 -2.19 -10.27
N ILE A 318 -16.69 -2.34 -9.42
CA ILE A 318 -15.58 -3.27 -9.65
C ILE A 318 -15.67 -4.38 -8.61
N GLU A 319 -15.98 -5.58 -9.06
CA GLU A 319 -16.13 -6.78 -8.23
C GLU A 319 -14.77 -7.36 -7.84
N GLY A 320 -14.55 -7.55 -6.55
CA GLY A 320 -13.37 -8.22 -5.99
C GLY A 320 -13.68 -9.54 -5.33
N ASP A 321 -12.74 -10.03 -4.55
CA ASP A 321 -12.92 -11.24 -3.75
C ASP A 321 -14.02 -11.04 -2.70
N GLY A 322 -14.90 -12.02 -2.57
CA GLY A 322 -16.10 -11.93 -1.73
C GLY A 322 -17.30 -11.25 -2.39
N ALA A 323 -17.19 -10.69 -3.59
CA ALA A 323 -18.34 -10.26 -4.37
C ALA A 323 -19.19 -11.47 -4.82
N SER A 324 -20.49 -11.25 -4.98
CA SER A 324 -21.38 -12.26 -5.52
C SER A 324 -22.34 -11.69 -6.55
N GLN A 325 -22.65 -12.45 -7.58
CA GLN A 325 -23.60 -12.04 -8.63
C GLN A 325 -24.97 -11.62 -8.07
N ALA A 326 -25.41 -12.22 -6.97
CA ALA A 326 -26.66 -11.88 -6.32
C ALA A 326 -26.63 -10.47 -5.69
N ILE A 327 -25.52 -10.14 -5.02
CA ILE A 327 -25.33 -8.83 -4.39
C ILE A 327 -25.11 -7.77 -5.47
N THR A 328 -24.26 -8.01 -6.46
CA THR A 328 -24.05 -7.09 -7.59
C THR A 328 -25.37 -6.74 -8.26
N ARG A 329 -26.19 -7.75 -8.58
CA ARG A 329 -27.51 -7.52 -9.17
C ARG A 329 -28.44 -6.74 -8.25
N HIS A 330 -28.35 -6.96 -6.94
CA HIS A 330 -29.13 -6.15 -5.99
C HIS A 330 -28.69 -4.68 -6.01
N LEU A 331 -27.38 -4.40 -6.09
CA LEU A 331 -26.87 -3.03 -6.20
C LEU A 331 -27.29 -2.36 -7.50
N GLU A 332 -27.24 -3.07 -8.64
CA GLU A 332 -27.74 -2.55 -9.93
C GLU A 332 -29.24 -2.18 -9.87
N VAL A 333 -30.06 -3.07 -9.30
CA VAL A 333 -31.50 -2.81 -9.14
C VAL A 333 -31.72 -1.65 -8.18
N TRP A 334 -31.01 -1.61 -7.05
CA TRP A 334 -31.14 -0.52 -6.09
C TRP A 334 -30.77 0.84 -6.71
N LEU A 335 -29.68 0.92 -7.47
CA LEU A 335 -29.27 2.14 -8.21
C LEU A 335 -30.34 2.54 -9.22
N HIS A 336 -30.82 1.59 -10.03
CA HIS A 336 -31.88 1.85 -11.00
C HIS A 336 -33.15 2.45 -10.37
N ASP A 337 -33.55 1.90 -9.21
CA ASP A 337 -34.79 2.32 -8.53
C ASP A 337 -34.65 3.63 -7.74
N ASN A 338 -33.45 3.93 -7.24
CA ASN A 338 -33.23 5.07 -6.35
C ASN A 338 -32.44 6.21 -6.99
N ARG A 339 -31.77 5.97 -8.12
CA ARG A 339 -30.92 6.93 -8.84
C ARG A 339 -31.27 6.92 -10.32
N ALA A 340 -32.51 7.39 -10.62
CA ALA A 340 -33.03 7.42 -11.99
C ALA A 340 -32.14 8.32 -12.88
N GLY A 341 -31.61 7.75 -13.96
CA GLY A 341 -30.73 8.45 -14.92
C GLY A 341 -29.24 8.18 -14.71
N CYS A 342 -28.88 7.37 -13.72
CA CYS A 342 -27.51 6.91 -13.51
C CYS A 342 -27.32 5.55 -14.21
N ASP A 343 -26.38 5.45 -15.13
CA ASP A 343 -25.99 4.21 -15.78
C ASP A 343 -25.01 3.43 -14.86
N VAL A 344 -25.12 2.10 -14.88
CA VAL A 344 -24.29 1.23 -14.04
C VAL A 344 -23.40 0.35 -14.91
N GLU A 345 -22.09 0.44 -14.70
CA GLU A 345 -21.11 -0.42 -15.35
C GLU A 345 -20.51 -1.39 -14.34
N VAL A 346 -20.49 -2.69 -14.65
CA VAL A 346 -19.95 -3.73 -13.77
C VAL A 346 -18.70 -4.34 -14.40
N HIS A 347 -17.61 -4.35 -13.66
CA HIS A 347 -16.34 -4.94 -14.06
C HIS A 347 -15.88 -5.97 -13.04
N HIS A 348 -15.33 -7.09 -13.51
CA HIS A 348 -14.70 -8.06 -12.62
C HIS A 348 -13.23 -7.71 -12.41
N GLY A 349 -12.88 -7.23 -11.23
CA GLY A 349 -11.53 -6.80 -10.85
C GLY A 349 -10.70 -7.91 -10.23
N GLY A 350 -11.30 -8.75 -9.38
CA GLY A 350 -10.61 -9.82 -8.66
C GLY A 350 -9.60 -9.31 -7.63
N GLN A 351 -9.74 -8.07 -7.17
CA GLN A 351 -8.91 -7.52 -6.11
C GLN A 351 -9.26 -8.16 -4.75
N PRO A 352 -8.27 -8.46 -3.91
CA PRO A 352 -8.50 -8.97 -2.57
C PRO A 352 -9.02 -7.89 -1.63
N LEU A 353 -9.53 -8.25 -0.46
CA LEU A 353 -9.94 -7.40 0.67
C LEU A 353 -11.15 -6.49 0.41
N TYR A 354 -11.42 -6.14 -0.83
CA TYR A 354 -12.48 -5.22 -1.23
C TYR A 354 -13.46 -5.93 -2.18
N PRO A 355 -14.55 -6.51 -1.65
CA PRO A 355 -15.59 -7.11 -2.51
C PRO A 355 -16.12 -6.16 -3.57
N TYR A 356 -16.19 -4.87 -3.22
CA TYR A 356 -16.65 -3.84 -4.14
C TYR A 356 -15.81 -2.58 -4.04
N LEU A 357 -15.39 -2.08 -5.20
CA LEU A 357 -14.91 -0.71 -5.38
C LEU A 357 -15.89 0.02 -6.28
N PHE A 358 -16.12 1.29 -5.98
CA PHE A 358 -17.04 2.15 -6.73
C PHE A 358 -16.31 3.36 -7.29
N GLY A 359 -16.61 3.69 -8.55
CA GLY A 359 -16.29 4.97 -9.17
C GLY A 359 -17.61 5.66 -9.54
N ILE A 360 -17.78 6.91 -9.14
CA ILE A 360 -19.03 7.66 -9.34
C ILE A 360 -18.67 8.94 -10.06
N GLU A 361 -19.29 9.17 -11.23
CA GLU A 361 -19.05 10.28 -12.15
C GLU A 361 -20.33 11.04 -12.50
#